data_1cd7623f3e8abb069202779b204bbf44
#
_entry.id   1cd7623f3e8abb069202779b204bbf44
#
_cell.length_a   1.000
_cell.length_b   1.000
_cell.length_c   1.000
_cell.angle_alpha   90.00
_cell.angle_beta   90.00
_cell.angle_gamma   90.00
#
_symmetry.space_group_name_H-M   'P 1'
#
loop_
_entity.id
_entity.type
_entity.pdbx_description
1 polymer ?
#
loop_
_entity_poly.entity_id
_entity_poly.type
_entity_poly.pdbx_seq_one_letter_code
_entity_poly.pdbx_strand_id
1 'polypeptide(L)'
;MNPRSLRRRAAVVVAALTAGAALTATQAQATPTQDVLTPATKFYVDPHSKAAQQALADLGNGDTENAVNMAELASWPQAEWFTEGTPDEVRGKVGKLVHRARAVGRTPVLVAYNVPGRDCTQYSSGGAASSAAYRQWIDAFAAGIGTSKALVVVEPDGTALLPKDCGPTTDPTGELTAARIADLAYAVKTLKAGPRTAVYLDAGNVQWRPVGEMAQRLLDAGVRHSDGFALNVSNTHPTDHNARYGTWIAQCMWFATEGPEEARGHAERCADQYYSATAPNDGTPGNAVSATDPTTWRWTDAWYDQNVGTPPADRLQHFVIDTSRNGLGAWTPEPGKYTGDPEAWCNAPGRGLGPRPTADTGVPLVDAYLWIKIPGESDGSCTRSTGGAIDPEYGIVDPPAGTWWPDQAHTLARNAAPRLTFNH
;
A
#
# COMPACT_ATOMS: atom_id res chain seq x y z
N MET A 1 105.61 31.25 5.66
CA MET A 1 104.73 32.16 6.39
C MET A 1 103.27 31.68 6.14
N ASN A 2 102.65 31.43 7.13
CA ASN A 2 101.42 30.75 7.53
C ASN A 2 100.22 30.73 6.58
N PRO A 3 99.60 29.60 6.31
CA PRO A 3 98.23 29.56 5.87
C PRO A 3 97.27 29.01 6.92
N ARG A 4 96.21 29.68 7.17
CA ARG A 4 95.14 29.33 8.05
C ARG A 4 94.16 28.40 7.43
N SER A 5 93.94 27.27 8.09
CA SER A 5 92.88 26.27 7.76
C SER A 5 91.50 26.80 8.09
N LEU A 6 90.60 26.71 7.17
CA LEU A 6 89.10 26.84 7.36
C LEU A 6 88.44 25.45 7.35
N ARG A 7 88.01 25.08 8.56
CA ARG A 7 87.14 23.92 8.71
C ARG A 7 85.71 24.26 8.22
N ARG A 8 85.24 23.55 7.19
CA ARG A 8 83.82 23.56 6.81
C ARG A 8 83.07 22.59 7.67
N ARG A 9 82.10 23.09 8.45
CA ARG A 9 81.12 22.28 9.12
C ARG A 9 80.02 21.95 8.12
N ALA A 10 79.81 20.66 7.84
CA ALA A 10 78.67 20.17 7.08
C ALA A 10 77.44 20.09 8.01
N ALA A 11 76.40 20.85 7.72
CA ALA A 11 75.12 20.71 8.38
C ALA A 11 74.28 19.64 7.59
N VAL A 12 74.01 18.56 8.31
CA VAL A 12 73.07 17.54 7.79
C VAL A 12 71.67 18.03 8.04
N VAL A 13 70.92 18.32 6.98
CA VAL A 13 69.47 18.59 7.04
C VAL A 13 68.76 17.25 6.88
N VAL A 14 68.18 16.78 7.99
CA VAL A 14 67.27 15.63 7.96
C VAL A 14 65.88 16.15 7.51
N ALA A 15 65.47 15.89 6.28
CA ALA A 15 64.11 16.12 5.80
C ALA A 15 63.24 14.93 6.24
N ALA A 16 62.38 15.14 7.25
CA ALA A 16 61.34 14.18 7.60
C ALA A 16 60.20 14.27 6.57
N LEU A 17 60.09 13.29 5.70
CA LEU A 17 58.96 13.06 4.84
C LEU A 17 57.80 12.45 5.67
N THR A 18 56.87 13.28 6.13
CA THR A 18 55.56 12.82 6.63
C THR A 18 54.70 12.48 5.41
N ALA A 19 54.59 11.20 5.09
CA ALA A 19 53.63 10.70 4.16
C ALA A 19 52.23 10.79 4.81
N GLY A 20 51.49 11.87 4.53
CA GLY A 20 50.08 11.98 4.83
C GLY A 20 49.30 11.04 3.91
N ALA A 21 48.87 9.88 4.41
CA ALA A 21 47.89 9.06 3.76
C ALA A 21 46.53 9.79 3.81
N ALA A 22 46.18 10.49 2.73
CA ALA A 22 44.85 10.97 2.54
C ALA A 22 43.95 9.75 2.32
N LEU A 23 43.22 9.34 3.34
CA LEU A 23 42.08 8.43 3.23
C LEU A 23 41.01 9.15 2.38
N THR A 24 41.05 8.96 1.08
CA THR A 24 39.89 9.26 0.23
C THR A 24 38.79 8.29 0.62
N ALA A 25 37.85 8.76 1.47
CA ALA A 25 36.59 8.09 1.64
C ALA A 25 35.91 8.07 0.27
N THR A 26 36.00 6.94 -0.41
CA THR A 26 35.13 6.64 -1.56
C THR A 26 33.72 6.65 -1.00
N GLN A 27 32.99 7.75 -1.21
CA GLN A 27 31.54 7.73 -1.07
C GLN A 27 31.07 6.64 -2.03
N ALA A 28 30.56 5.55 -1.47
CA ALA A 28 29.81 4.58 -2.24
C ALA A 28 28.66 5.37 -2.88
N GLN A 29 28.76 5.63 -4.17
CA GLN A 29 27.65 6.10 -4.96
C GLN A 29 26.58 5.02 -4.80
N ALA A 30 25.44 5.39 -4.19
CA ALA A 30 24.26 4.56 -4.24
C ALA A 30 24.03 4.24 -5.71
N THR A 31 24.10 2.97 -6.06
CA THR A 31 23.66 2.48 -7.38
C THR A 31 22.24 3.02 -7.55
N PRO A 32 21.89 3.65 -8.68
CA PRO A 32 20.53 4.05 -8.94
C PRO A 32 19.65 2.83 -8.70
N THR A 33 18.69 2.93 -7.79
CA THR A 33 17.65 1.92 -7.64
C THR A 33 17.01 1.81 -9.01
N GLN A 34 17.20 0.68 -9.68
CA GLN A 34 16.53 0.42 -10.94
C GLN A 34 15.04 0.47 -10.63
N ASP A 35 14.28 1.33 -11.32
CA ASP A 35 12.84 1.40 -11.14
C ASP A 35 12.27 -0.01 -11.25
N VAL A 36 11.76 -0.52 -10.13
CA VAL A 36 11.23 -1.88 -10.07
C VAL A 36 9.96 -1.96 -10.89
N LEU A 37 9.20 -0.86 -10.92
CA LEU A 37 8.03 -0.68 -11.77
C LEU A 37 8.33 0.29 -12.91
N THR A 38 7.93 -0.10 -14.08
CA THR A 38 7.89 0.71 -15.30
C THR A 38 6.58 0.39 -16.02
N PRO A 39 6.08 1.22 -16.94
CA PRO A 39 4.88 0.91 -17.73
C PRO A 39 4.96 -0.45 -18.46
N ALA A 40 6.16 -0.94 -18.75
CA ALA A 40 6.38 -2.25 -19.36
C ALA A 40 6.38 -3.43 -18.37
N THR A 41 6.26 -3.18 -17.09
CA THR A 41 6.26 -4.24 -16.05
C THR A 41 5.07 -5.17 -16.25
N LYS A 42 5.35 -6.46 -16.30
CA LYS A 42 4.33 -7.52 -16.37
C LYS A 42 4.27 -8.24 -15.03
N PHE A 43 3.09 -8.26 -14.43
CA PHE A 43 2.86 -8.95 -13.16
C PHE A 43 2.71 -10.46 -13.34
N TYR A 44 3.01 -11.20 -12.29
CA TYR A 44 2.92 -12.67 -12.26
C TYR A 44 1.46 -13.11 -12.09
N VAL A 45 1.07 -14.09 -12.91
CA VAL A 45 -0.20 -14.81 -12.81
C VAL A 45 0.09 -16.18 -12.22
N ASP A 46 -0.54 -16.54 -11.09
CA ASP A 46 -0.42 -17.89 -10.55
C ASP A 46 -1.39 -18.84 -11.29
N PRO A 47 -0.89 -19.84 -12.05
CA PRO A 47 -1.73 -20.79 -12.75
C PRO A 47 -2.53 -21.71 -11.82
N HIS A 48 -2.21 -21.69 -10.52
CA HIS A 48 -2.89 -22.48 -9.48
C HIS A 48 -3.78 -21.62 -8.57
N SER A 49 -4.15 -20.41 -9.03
CA SER A 49 -5.04 -19.51 -8.27
C SER A 49 -6.38 -20.18 -7.93
N LYS A 50 -7.08 -19.66 -6.92
CA LYS A 50 -8.42 -20.15 -6.55
C LYS A 50 -9.40 -20.00 -7.71
N ALA A 51 -9.28 -18.91 -8.50
CA ALA A 51 -10.09 -18.72 -9.70
C ALA A 51 -9.85 -19.82 -10.76
N ALA A 52 -8.57 -20.22 -10.97
CA ALA A 52 -8.25 -21.31 -11.89
C ALA A 52 -8.83 -22.64 -11.43
N GLN A 53 -8.78 -22.92 -10.13
CA GLN A 53 -9.39 -24.13 -9.55
C GLN A 53 -10.92 -24.09 -9.68
N GLN A 54 -11.53 -22.92 -9.46
CA GLN A 54 -12.98 -22.73 -9.60
C GLN A 54 -13.45 -22.92 -11.05
N ALA A 55 -12.70 -22.41 -12.03
CA ALA A 55 -13.01 -22.60 -13.46
C ALA A 55 -13.12 -24.10 -13.82
N LEU A 56 -12.23 -24.94 -13.27
CA LEU A 56 -12.27 -26.39 -13.48
C LEU A 56 -13.46 -27.02 -12.77
N ALA A 57 -13.81 -26.57 -11.56
CA ALA A 57 -14.96 -27.06 -10.81
C ALA A 57 -16.27 -26.70 -11.53
N ASP A 58 -16.42 -25.48 -11.99
CA ASP A 58 -17.61 -25.03 -12.75
C ASP A 58 -17.77 -25.82 -14.04
N LEU A 59 -16.67 -26.02 -14.78
CA LEU A 59 -16.67 -26.84 -15.99
C LEU A 59 -17.12 -28.28 -15.71
N GLY A 60 -16.60 -28.88 -14.61
CA GLY A 60 -16.98 -30.20 -14.16
C GLY A 60 -18.45 -30.33 -13.77
N ASN A 61 -19.06 -29.25 -13.30
CA ASN A 61 -20.48 -29.15 -12.96
C ASN A 61 -21.39 -28.78 -14.16
N GLY A 62 -20.80 -28.55 -15.34
CA GLY A 62 -21.53 -28.16 -16.53
C GLY A 62 -21.91 -26.68 -16.60
N ASP A 63 -21.43 -25.86 -15.65
CA ASP A 63 -21.63 -24.41 -15.64
C ASP A 63 -20.55 -23.72 -16.51
N THR A 64 -20.76 -23.79 -17.81
CA THR A 64 -19.80 -23.28 -18.80
C THR A 64 -19.64 -21.75 -18.76
N GLU A 65 -20.68 -21.01 -18.39
CA GLU A 65 -20.61 -19.55 -18.31
C GLU A 65 -19.70 -19.12 -17.16
N ASN A 66 -19.92 -19.63 -15.96
CA ASN A 66 -19.06 -19.31 -14.83
C ASN A 66 -17.65 -19.90 -15.01
N ALA A 67 -17.50 -21.07 -15.64
CA ALA A 67 -16.17 -21.62 -15.98
C ALA A 67 -15.37 -20.66 -16.86
N VAL A 68 -15.97 -20.03 -17.87
CA VAL A 68 -15.30 -19.02 -18.71
C VAL A 68 -14.96 -17.77 -17.89
N ASN A 69 -15.91 -17.24 -17.13
CA ASN A 69 -15.68 -16.08 -16.28
C ASN A 69 -14.52 -16.31 -15.28
N MET A 70 -14.46 -17.48 -14.67
CA MET A 70 -13.38 -17.84 -13.74
C MET A 70 -12.03 -18.06 -14.45
N ALA A 71 -12.04 -18.61 -15.67
CA ALA A 71 -10.83 -18.73 -16.47
C ALA A 71 -10.30 -17.36 -16.92
N GLU A 72 -11.18 -16.43 -17.29
CA GLU A 72 -10.81 -15.04 -17.59
C GLU A 72 -10.22 -14.36 -16.32
N LEU A 73 -10.88 -14.47 -15.15
CA LEU A 73 -10.38 -13.97 -13.88
C LEU A 73 -8.99 -14.54 -13.55
N ALA A 74 -8.81 -15.85 -13.69
CA ALA A 74 -7.58 -16.55 -13.42
C ALA A 74 -6.42 -16.14 -14.35
N SER A 75 -6.72 -15.58 -15.52
CA SER A 75 -5.72 -15.11 -16.48
C SER A 75 -5.07 -13.78 -16.06
N TRP A 76 -5.62 -13.07 -15.07
CA TRP A 76 -5.11 -11.79 -14.59
C TRP A 76 -4.29 -11.95 -13.30
N PRO A 77 -3.26 -11.11 -13.11
CA PRO A 77 -2.45 -11.11 -11.90
C PRO A 77 -3.29 -10.78 -10.66
N GLN A 78 -3.03 -11.51 -9.58
CA GLN A 78 -3.60 -11.27 -8.25
C GLN A 78 -2.46 -11.28 -7.24
N ALA A 79 -2.60 -10.56 -6.13
CA ALA A 79 -1.61 -10.59 -5.08
C ALA A 79 -1.66 -11.89 -4.28
N GLU A 80 -0.54 -12.25 -3.66
CA GLU A 80 -0.46 -13.35 -2.71
C GLU A 80 -0.28 -12.79 -1.30
N TRP A 81 -1.16 -13.19 -0.38
CA TRP A 81 -1.18 -12.71 0.99
C TRP A 81 -0.40 -13.64 1.92
N PHE A 82 0.45 -13.04 2.75
CA PHE A 82 1.20 -13.70 3.81
C PHE A 82 0.75 -13.12 5.14
N THR A 83 0.02 -13.88 5.92
CA THR A 83 -0.74 -13.40 7.07
C THR A 83 -0.28 -14.01 8.40
N GLU A 84 0.57 -15.06 8.34
CA GLU A 84 0.97 -15.88 9.48
C GLU A 84 2.19 -16.76 9.16
N GLY A 85 2.52 -17.64 10.08
CA GLY A 85 3.57 -18.63 9.94
C GLY A 85 4.85 -18.25 10.67
N THR A 86 5.71 -19.25 10.88
CA THR A 86 7.06 -19.03 11.42
C THR A 86 7.94 -18.30 10.41
N PRO A 87 9.07 -17.69 10.85
CA PRO A 87 10.04 -17.09 9.94
C PRO A 87 10.50 -18.04 8.81
N ASP A 88 10.77 -19.30 9.11
CA ASP A 88 11.20 -20.28 8.09
C ASP A 88 10.09 -20.61 7.08
N GLU A 89 8.84 -20.71 7.54
CA GLU A 89 7.69 -20.96 6.65
C GLU A 89 7.44 -19.79 5.71
N VAL A 90 7.43 -18.55 6.21
CA VAL A 90 7.21 -17.36 5.36
C VAL A 90 8.35 -17.22 4.37
N ARG A 91 9.60 -17.38 4.80
CA ARG A 91 10.76 -17.35 3.91
C ARG A 91 10.62 -18.38 2.79
N GLY A 92 10.22 -19.60 3.14
CA GLY A 92 10.04 -20.67 2.16
C GLY A 92 8.90 -20.41 1.18
N LYS A 93 7.74 -19.94 1.66
CA LYS A 93 6.58 -19.61 0.83
C LYS A 93 6.87 -18.46 -0.12
N VAL A 94 7.41 -17.34 0.38
CA VAL A 94 7.81 -16.17 -0.42
C VAL A 94 8.85 -16.58 -1.46
N GLY A 95 9.90 -17.31 -1.06
CA GLY A 95 10.96 -17.75 -1.97
C GLY A 95 10.44 -18.61 -3.11
N LYS A 96 9.51 -19.54 -2.85
CA LYS A 96 8.88 -20.39 -3.88
C LYS A 96 8.09 -19.54 -4.89
N LEU A 97 7.28 -18.58 -4.41
CA LEU A 97 6.48 -17.71 -5.30
C LEU A 97 7.38 -16.85 -6.18
N VAL A 98 8.34 -16.17 -5.57
CA VAL A 98 9.29 -15.30 -6.28
C VAL A 98 10.12 -16.09 -7.30
N HIS A 99 10.51 -17.31 -6.97
CA HIS A 99 11.22 -18.19 -7.91
C HIS A 99 10.34 -18.54 -9.13
N ARG A 100 9.06 -18.91 -8.92
CA ARG A 100 8.12 -19.18 -10.01
C ARG A 100 7.92 -17.97 -10.91
N ALA A 101 7.69 -16.79 -10.32
CA ALA A 101 7.52 -15.55 -11.06
C ALA A 101 8.77 -15.18 -11.89
N ARG A 102 9.95 -15.32 -11.27
CA ARG A 102 11.24 -15.09 -11.96
C ARG A 102 11.46 -16.03 -13.15
N ALA A 103 11.08 -17.31 -13.01
CA ALA A 103 11.25 -18.30 -14.08
C ALA A 103 10.50 -17.92 -15.37
N VAL A 104 9.43 -17.13 -15.27
CA VAL A 104 8.63 -16.64 -16.40
C VAL A 104 8.85 -15.14 -16.68
N GLY A 105 9.85 -14.51 -16.04
CA GLY A 105 10.18 -13.10 -16.26
C GLY A 105 9.11 -12.11 -15.79
N ARG A 106 8.32 -12.45 -14.76
CA ARG A 106 7.22 -11.63 -14.23
C ARG A 106 7.53 -11.12 -12.82
N THR A 107 6.83 -10.06 -12.41
CA THR A 107 6.96 -9.45 -11.08
C THR A 107 5.77 -9.88 -10.22
N PRO A 108 5.98 -10.63 -9.12
CA PRO A 108 4.89 -11.00 -8.23
C PRO A 108 4.47 -9.80 -7.37
N VAL A 109 3.18 -9.76 -7.02
CA VAL A 109 2.61 -8.83 -6.04
C VAL A 109 2.40 -9.60 -4.73
N LEU A 110 3.03 -9.17 -3.67
CA LEU A 110 3.03 -9.80 -2.36
C LEU A 110 2.36 -8.86 -1.35
N VAL A 111 1.60 -9.40 -0.42
CA VAL A 111 1.06 -8.64 0.71
C VAL A 111 1.65 -9.19 2.00
N ALA A 112 2.37 -8.34 2.74
CA ALA A 112 2.77 -8.62 4.11
C ALA A 112 1.68 -8.13 5.05
N TYR A 113 0.99 -9.03 5.77
CA TYR A 113 -0.14 -8.69 6.63
C TYR A 113 -0.06 -9.47 7.94
N ASN A 114 0.86 -9.08 8.81
CA ASN A 114 1.14 -9.80 10.06
C ASN A 114 1.53 -8.90 11.23
N VAL A 115 1.25 -7.60 11.16
CA VAL A 115 1.55 -6.66 12.25
C VAL A 115 0.76 -7.03 13.52
N PRO A 116 1.35 -6.93 14.74
CA PRO A 116 0.68 -7.30 15.98
C PRO A 116 -0.64 -6.54 16.20
N GLY A 117 -1.70 -7.25 16.57
CA GLY A 117 -3.00 -6.65 16.83
C GLY A 117 -3.63 -5.98 15.61
N ARG A 118 -3.41 -6.55 14.41
CA ARG A 118 -4.05 -6.07 13.18
C ARG A 118 -5.57 -6.14 13.31
N ASP A 119 -6.26 -5.28 12.56
CA ASP A 119 -7.73 -5.25 12.40
C ASP A 119 -8.53 -5.06 13.70
N CYS A 120 -7.90 -4.52 14.76
CA CYS A 120 -8.61 -4.14 16.00
C CYS A 120 -9.58 -5.20 16.55
N THR A 121 -9.27 -6.49 16.41
CA THR A 121 -10.14 -7.61 16.80
C THR A 121 -11.39 -7.82 15.92
N GLN A 122 -11.43 -7.22 14.72
CA GLN A 122 -12.49 -7.46 13.75
C GLN A 122 -12.28 -8.79 12.98
N TYR A 123 -12.89 -8.92 11.79
CA TYR A 123 -12.97 -10.20 11.05
C TYR A 123 -11.62 -10.74 10.58
N SER A 124 -10.61 -9.88 10.38
CA SER A 124 -9.26 -10.25 9.96
C SER A 124 -8.23 -10.13 11.09
N SER A 125 -8.70 -10.14 12.33
CA SER A 125 -7.84 -10.01 13.51
C SER A 125 -6.74 -11.06 13.58
N GLY A 126 -5.60 -10.69 14.23
CA GLY A 126 -4.45 -11.58 14.35
C GLY A 126 -3.13 -10.81 14.34
N GLY A 127 -2.17 -11.36 13.63
CA GLY A 127 -0.83 -10.82 13.54
C GLY A 127 0.17 -11.54 14.46
N ALA A 128 1.42 -11.14 14.37
CA ALA A 128 2.50 -11.66 15.20
C ALA A 128 2.26 -11.37 16.69
N ALA A 129 2.75 -12.22 17.56
CA ALA A 129 2.53 -12.10 19.00
C ALA A 129 3.21 -10.88 19.65
N SER A 130 4.17 -10.27 18.98
CA SER A 130 4.91 -9.09 19.45
C SER A 130 5.65 -8.40 18.32
N SER A 131 6.08 -7.15 18.52
CA SER A 131 6.97 -6.43 17.60
C SER A 131 8.26 -7.22 17.31
N ALA A 132 8.85 -7.89 18.29
CA ALA A 132 10.05 -8.70 18.08
C ALA A 132 9.76 -9.89 17.13
N ALA A 133 8.65 -10.59 17.32
CA ALA A 133 8.24 -11.69 16.44
C ALA A 133 7.90 -11.17 15.02
N TYR A 134 7.23 -10.04 14.91
CA TYR A 134 6.93 -9.39 13.65
C TYR A 134 8.20 -9.05 12.86
N ARG A 135 9.18 -8.42 13.50
CA ARG A 135 10.44 -8.04 12.85
C ARG A 135 11.23 -9.25 12.36
N GLN A 136 11.28 -10.32 13.15
CA GLN A 136 11.88 -11.60 12.69
C GLN A 136 11.13 -12.17 11.47
N TRP A 137 9.82 -12.06 11.46
CA TRP A 137 8.99 -12.51 10.35
C TRP A 137 9.22 -11.65 9.08
N ILE A 138 9.32 -10.32 9.21
CA ILE A 138 9.65 -9.39 8.11
C ILE A 138 11.07 -9.64 7.58
N ASP A 139 12.05 -9.90 8.45
CA ASP A 139 13.41 -10.26 8.02
C ASP A 139 13.42 -11.53 7.16
N ALA A 140 12.65 -12.53 7.58
CA ALA A 140 12.50 -13.79 6.85
C ALA A 140 11.73 -13.61 5.54
N PHE A 141 10.70 -12.77 5.53
CA PHE A 141 9.96 -12.39 4.32
C PHE A 141 10.90 -11.74 3.30
N ALA A 142 11.65 -10.73 3.70
CA ALA A 142 12.65 -10.05 2.86
C ALA A 142 13.74 -11.01 2.36
N ALA A 143 14.21 -11.90 3.22
CA ALA A 143 15.16 -12.96 2.84
C ALA A 143 14.56 -13.94 1.81
N GLY A 144 13.27 -14.19 1.85
CA GLY A 144 12.54 -14.97 0.84
C GLY A 144 12.54 -14.31 -0.53
N ILE A 145 12.40 -12.98 -0.60
CA ILE A 145 12.50 -12.20 -1.85
C ILE A 145 13.95 -12.22 -2.37
N GLY A 146 14.92 -11.99 -1.48
CA GLY A 146 16.34 -11.92 -1.80
C GLY A 146 16.63 -10.81 -2.82
N THR A 147 17.28 -11.16 -3.94
CA THR A 147 17.64 -10.21 -5.01
C THR A 147 16.65 -10.21 -6.18
N SER A 148 15.54 -10.90 -6.06
CA SER A 148 14.54 -11.00 -7.14
C SER A 148 13.65 -9.76 -7.21
N LYS A 149 12.98 -9.56 -8.36
CA LYS A 149 11.93 -8.53 -8.47
C LYS A 149 10.70 -8.95 -7.67
N ALA A 150 10.14 -8.02 -6.92
CA ALA A 150 8.84 -8.16 -6.27
C ALA A 150 8.23 -6.77 -6.01
N LEU A 151 6.91 -6.69 -5.97
CA LEU A 151 6.16 -5.58 -5.40
C LEU A 151 5.58 -6.06 -4.07
N VAL A 152 5.77 -5.31 -3.00
CA VAL A 152 5.22 -5.63 -1.67
C VAL A 152 4.29 -4.52 -1.22
N VAL A 153 3.05 -4.88 -0.93
CA VAL A 153 2.11 -4.04 -0.18
C VAL A 153 2.27 -4.39 1.30
N VAL A 154 2.51 -3.38 2.11
CA VAL A 154 2.86 -3.54 3.53
C VAL A 154 1.66 -3.19 4.39
N GLU A 155 1.19 -4.18 5.14
CA GLU A 155 0.23 -4.11 6.22
C GLU A 155 -1.04 -3.34 5.87
N PRO A 156 -1.91 -3.90 4.99
CA PRO A 156 -3.26 -3.37 4.80
C PRO A 156 -3.89 -2.96 6.13
N ASP A 157 -4.54 -1.79 6.15
CA ASP A 157 -5.12 -1.12 7.32
C ASP A 157 -4.09 -0.64 8.37
N GLY A 158 -2.83 -1.06 8.28
CA GLY A 158 -1.82 -0.86 9.32
C GLY A 158 -1.55 0.59 9.71
N THR A 159 -1.69 1.54 8.78
CA THR A 159 -1.61 2.99 9.04
C THR A 159 -2.97 3.62 9.28
N ALA A 160 -3.99 3.17 8.54
CA ALA A 160 -5.34 3.73 8.63
C ALA A 160 -6.06 3.35 9.92
N LEU A 161 -5.75 2.20 10.50
CA LEU A 161 -6.32 1.66 11.74
C LEU A 161 -5.22 1.42 12.78
N LEU A 162 -4.77 2.47 13.42
CA LEU A 162 -3.78 2.38 14.49
C LEU A 162 -4.42 1.88 15.80
N PRO A 163 -3.67 1.29 16.74
CA PRO A 163 -4.20 0.85 18.03
C PRO A 163 -5.03 1.89 18.79
N LYS A 164 -4.67 3.18 18.72
CA LYS A 164 -5.46 4.28 19.31
C LYS A 164 -6.86 4.41 18.72
N ASP A 165 -7.08 3.92 17.52
CA ASP A 165 -8.35 3.99 16.79
C ASP A 165 -9.28 2.81 17.15
N CYS A 166 -8.76 1.75 17.78
CA CYS A 166 -9.50 0.53 18.12
C CYS A 166 -10.46 0.67 19.32
N GLY A 167 -10.48 1.85 19.94
CA GLY A 167 -11.35 2.16 21.09
C GLY A 167 -10.58 2.85 22.23
N PRO A 168 -11.28 3.54 23.11
CA PRO A 168 -10.66 4.43 24.10
C PRO A 168 -9.82 3.72 25.16
N THR A 169 -9.99 2.42 25.32
CA THR A 169 -9.26 1.62 26.31
C THR A 169 -8.16 0.76 25.71
N THR A 170 -8.04 0.70 24.37
CA THR A 170 -7.09 -0.19 23.70
C THR A 170 -5.66 0.30 23.85
N ASP A 171 -5.42 1.59 23.71
CA ASP A 171 -4.08 2.18 23.78
C ASP A 171 -4.10 3.52 24.55
N PRO A 172 -4.40 3.49 25.86
CA PRO A 172 -4.56 4.70 26.67
C PRO A 172 -3.24 5.47 26.87
N THR A 173 -2.09 4.82 26.71
CA THR A 173 -0.76 5.43 26.84
C THR A 173 -0.14 5.83 25.50
N GLY A 174 -0.69 5.36 24.37
CA GLY A 174 -0.11 5.54 23.03
C GLY A 174 1.06 4.61 22.71
N GLU A 175 1.44 3.71 23.64
CA GLU A 175 2.60 2.82 23.45
C GLU A 175 2.39 1.81 22.32
N LEU A 176 1.18 1.25 22.18
CA LEU A 176 0.86 0.30 21.12
C LEU A 176 0.86 1.00 19.75
N THR A 177 0.37 2.22 19.68
CA THR A 177 0.42 3.05 18.45
C THR A 177 1.86 3.37 18.08
N ALA A 178 2.70 3.79 19.03
CA ALA A 178 4.10 4.05 18.80
C ALA A 178 4.84 2.79 18.33
N ALA A 179 4.56 1.64 18.93
CA ALA A 179 5.13 0.35 18.52
C ALA A 179 4.69 -0.03 17.09
N ARG A 180 3.40 0.15 16.73
CA ARG A 180 2.88 -0.09 15.38
C ARG A 180 3.62 0.76 14.35
N ILE A 181 3.75 2.06 14.59
CA ILE A 181 4.48 2.97 13.69
C ILE A 181 5.94 2.53 13.53
N ALA A 182 6.61 2.18 14.62
CA ALA A 182 7.99 1.70 14.58
C ALA A 182 8.14 0.36 13.83
N ASP A 183 7.16 -0.53 13.93
CA ASP A 183 7.15 -1.81 13.20
C ASP A 183 6.92 -1.62 11.70
N LEU A 184 6.03 -0.71 11.31
CA LEU A 184 5.82 -0.34 9.90
C LEU A 184 7.08 0.28 9.29
N ALA A 185 7.73 1.21 10.00
CA ALA A 185 8.99 1.81 9.56
C ALA A 185 10.12 0.77 9.43
N TYR A 186 10.16 -0.21 10.35
CA TYR A 186 11.09 -1.34 10.27
C TYR A 186 10.84 -2.19 9.03
N ALA A 187 9.57 -2.52 8.74
CA ALA A 187 9.20 -3.31 7.57
C ALA A 187 9.59 -2.61 6.27
N VAL A 188 9.27 -1.32 6.13
CA VAL A 188 9.68 -0.50 4.99
C VAL A 188 11.20 -0.55 4.79
N LYS A 189 11.97 -0.25 5.84
CA LYS A 189 13.43 -0.25 5.78
C LYS A 189 14.01 -1.61 5.39
N THR A 190 13.51 -2.68 5.99
CA THR A 190 13.98 -4.04 5.75
C THR A 190 13.70 -4.50 4.32
N LEU A 191 12.48 -4.27 3.83
CA LEU A 191 12.08 -4.66 2.48
C LEU A 191 12.79 -3.84 1.40
N LYS A 192 13.00 -2.54 1.63
CA LYS A 192 13.76 -1.65 0.70
C LYS A 192 15.26 -1.92 0.67
N ALA A 193 15.81 -2.68 1.61
CA ALA A 193 17.18 -3.17 1.50
C ALA A 193 17.34 -4.16 0.32
N GLY A 194 16.26 -4.77 -0.14
CA GLY A 194 16.23 -5.56 -1.36
C GLY A 194 16.38 -4.69 -2.62
N PRO A 195 17.40 -4.92 -3.46
CA PRO A 195 17.75 -4.00 -4.56
C PRO A 195 16.69 -3.91 -5.67
N ARG A 196 15.73 -4.83 -5.69
CA ARG A 196 14.72 -4.95 -6.74
C ARG A 196 13.31 -5.16 -6.14
N THR A 197 13.08 -4.65 -4.95
CA THR A 197 11.79 -4.70 -4.26
C THR A 197 11.14 -3.33 -4.30
N ALA A 198 9.96 -3.23 -4.92
CA ALA A 198 9.08 -2.07 -4.79
C ALA A 198 8.22 -2.25 -3.53
N VAL A 199 8.11 -1.22 -2.70
CA VAL A 199 7.45 -1.26 -1.39
C VAL A 199 6.43 -0.15 -1.29
N TYR A 200 5.18 -0.52 -1.03
CA TYR A 200 4.05 0.41 -0.86
C TYR A 200 3.38 0.16 0.47
N LEU A 201 3.38 1.18 1.33
CA LEU A 201 2.75 1.14 2.64
C LEU A 201 1.26 1.40 2.50
N ASP A 202 0.39 0.58 3.08
CA ASP A 202 -1.06 0.81 2.96
C ASP A 202 -1.47 2.16 3.55
N ALA A 203 -2.42 2.82 2.91
CA ALA A 203 -2.95 4.15 3.26
C ALA A 203 -4.49 4.21 3.28
N GLY A 204 -5.14 3.05 3.44
CA GLY A 204 -6.59 2.97 3.50
C GLY A 204 -7.29 3.40 2.20
N ASN A 205 -8.29 4.24 2.30
CA ASN A 205 -9.08 4.68 1.15
C ASN A 205 -9.65 6.09 1.34
N VAL A 206 -10.19 6.64 0.25
CA VAL A 206 -10.69 8.02 0.17
C VAL A 206 -11.79 8.38 1.17
N GLN A 207 -12.49 7.42 1.74
CA GLN A 207 -13.58 7.70 2.71
C GLN A 207 -13.21 7.31 4.14
N TRP A 208 -11.94 7.10 4.44
CA TRP A 208 -11.52 6.66 5.77
C TRP A 208 -10.85 7.77 6.59
N ARG A 209 -9.68 8.23 6.17
CA ARG A 209 -8.92 9.23 6.94
C ARG A 209 -8.80 10.55 6.19
N PRO A 210 -8.88 11.70 6.89
CA PRO A 210 -8.54 13.00 6.31
C PRO A 210 -7.13 12.99 5.72
N VAL A 211 -6.92 13.72 4.62
CA VAL A 211 -5.63 13.76 3.91
C VAL A 211 -4.47 14.08 4.84
N GLY A 212 -4.59 15.14 5.66
CA GLY A 212 -3.52 15.57 6.56
C GLY A 212 -3.16 14.53 7.61
N GLU A 213 -4.18 13.85 8.18
CA GLU A 213 -3.97 12.77 9.12
C GLU A 213 -3.25 11.59 8.47
N MET A 214 -3.70 11.17 7.28
CA MET A 214 -3.05 10.05 6.57
C MET A 214 -1.63 10.41 6.14
N ALA A 215 -1.39 11.61 5.63
CA ALA A 215 -0.06 12.08 5.28
C ALA A 215 0.89 12.02 6.49
N GLN A 216 0.46 12.48 7.67
CA GLN A 216 1.27 12.42 8.88
C GLN A 216 1.56 10.96 9.30
N ARG A 217 0.54 10.09 9.32
CA ARG A 217 0.73 8.67 9.66
C ARG A 217 1.72 7.96 8.74
N LEU A 218 1.65 8.24 7.44
CA LEU A 218 2.59 7.70 6.45
C LEU A 218 4.01 8.23 6.67
N LEU A 219 4.17 9.53 6.95
CA LEU A 219 5.47 10.12 7.26
C LEU A 219 6.08 9.48 8.51
N ASP A 220 5.30 9.32 9.57
CA ASP A 220 5.73 8.69 10.81
C ASP A 220 6.12 7.21 10.61
N ALA A 221 5.41 6.50 9.73
CA ALA A 221 5.70 5.12 9.34
C ALA A 221 6.82 4.98 8.31
N GLY A 222 7.48 6.08 7.91
CA GLY A 222 8.67 6.05 7.09
C GLY A 222 8.44 5.89 5.59
N VAL A 223 7.28 6.29 5.07
CA VAL A 223 6.91 6.20 3.64
C VAL A 223 7.96 6.84 2.71
N ARG A 224 8.68 7.85 3.15
CA ARG A 224 9.77 8.48 2.37
C ARG A 224 10.93 7.55 2.05
N HIS A 225 11.01 6.40 2.69
CA HIS A 225 12.00 5.36 2.43
C HIS A 225 11.44 4.19 1.61
N SER A 226 10.18 4.26 1.19
CA SER A 226 9.52 3.30 0.31
C SER A 226 9.41 3.84 -1.13
N ASP A 227 8.76 3.13 -2.02
CA ASP A 227 8.41 3.62 -3.36
C ASP A 227 7.12 4.43 -3.33
N GLY A 228 6.33 4.27 -2.26
CA GLY A 228 5.10 5.02 -2.07
C GLY A 228 4.12 4.32 -1.14
N PHE A 229 2.83 4.47 -1.45
CA PHE A 229 1.76 3.92 -0.64
C PHE A 229 0.68 3.22 -1.49
N ALA A 230 -0.14 2.38 -0.85
CA ALA A 230 -1.22 1.65 -1.50
C ALA A 230 -2.58 2.19 -1.03
N LEU A 231 -3.54 2.27 -1.92
CA LEU A 231 -4.88 2.76 -1.64
C LEU A 231 -5.94 1.73 -2.01
N ASN A 232 -7.07 1.80 -1.32
CA ASN A 232 -8.30 1.04 -1.61
C ASN A 232 -8.16 -0.47 -1.41
N VAL A 233 -7.12 -0.93 -0.69
CA VAL A 233 -6.93 -2.37 -0.44
C VAL A 233 -8.17 -2.94 0.23
N SER A 234 -8.72 -4.02 -0.36
CA SER A 234 -9.97 -4.66 0.09
C SER A 234 -11.21 -3.77 0.10
N ASN A 235 -11.19 -2.62 -0.60
CA ASN A 235 -12.31 -1.68 -0.67
C ASN A 235 -12.87 -1.53 -2.09
N THR A 236 -13.98 -0.82 -2.21
CA THR A 236 -14.75 -0.72 -3.45
C THR A 236 -14.91 0.70 -3.96
N HIS A 237 -14.18 1.68 -3.38
CA HIS A 237 -14.27 3.08 -3.82
C HIS A 237 -13.72 3.27 -5.23
N PRO A 238 -14.31 4.18 -6.03
CA PRO A 238 -13.91 4.43 -7.41
C PRO A 238 -12.42 4.72 -7.56
N THR A 239 -11.83 4.24 -8.66
CA THR A 239 -10.40 4.40 -8.94
C THR A 239 -9.97 5.86 -9.03
N ASP A 240 -10.76 6.69 -9.71
CA ASP A 240 -10.51 8.12 -9.88
C ASP A 240 -10.60 8.89 -8.55
N HIS A 241 -11.50 8.49 -7.65
CA HIS A 241 -11.60 9.06 -6.31
C HIS A 241 -10.33 8.78 -5.49
N ASN A 242 -9.85 7.53 -5.52
CA ASN A 242 -8.60 7.16 -4.85
C ASN A 242 -7.37 7.80 -5.50
N ALA A 243 -7.36 7.96 -6.82
CA ALA A 243 -6.29 8.67 -7.52
C ALA A 243 -6.19 10.13 -7.07
N ARG A 244 -7.33 10.80 -6.92
CA ARG A 244 -7.40 12.19 -6.44
C ARG A 244 -6.95 12.30 -4.98
N TYR A 245 -7.47 11.42 -4.11
CA TYR A 245 -7.07 11.34 -2.71
C TYR A 245 -5.57 11.08 -2.54
N GLY A 246 -5.01 10.14 -3.31
CA GLY A 246 -3.58 9.84 -3.28
C GLY A 246 -2.72 11.02 -3.75
N THR A 247 -3.20 11.78 -4.75
CA THR A 247 -2.53 13.00 -5.19
C THR A 247 -2.48 14.05 -4.08
N TRP A 248 -3.59 14.28 -3.38
CA TRP A 248 -3.61 15.20 -2.24
C TRP A 248 -2.71 14.75 -1.09
N ILE A 249 -2.68 13.43 -0.78
CA ILE A 249 -1.76 12.90 0.23
C ILE A 249 -0.31 13.17 -0.17
N ALA A 250 0.08 12.90 -1.41
CA ALA A 250 1.43 13.14 -1.91
C ALA A 250 1.81 14.63 -1.84
N GLN A 251 0.90 15.51 -2.24
CA GLN A 251 1.07 16.97 -2.16
C GLN A 251 1.13 17.46 -0.72
N CYS A 252 0.30 16.93 0.17
CA CYS A 252 0.31 17.26 1.60
C CYS A 252 1.61 16.83 2.28
N MET A 253 2.11 15.63 1.99
CA MET A 253 3.41 15.18 2.49
C MET A 253 4.54 16.11 2.04
N TRP A 254 4.55 16.52 0.78
CA TRP A 254 5.53 17.50 0.29
C TRP A 254 5.35 18.83 0.99
N PHE A 255 4.14 19.36 1.10
CA PHE A 255 3.83 20.62 1.78
C PHE A 255 4.32 20.63 3.23
N ALA A 256 4.06 19.56 3.97
CA ALA A 256 4.45 19.42 5.36
C ALA A 256 5.95 19.14 5.59
N THR A 257 6.73 18.78 4.55
CA THR A 257 8.15 18.45 4.71
C THR A 257 9.09 19.37 3.97
N GLU A 258 8.69 19.86 2.81
CA GLU A 258 9.53 20.64 1.88
C GLU A 258 8.90 21.95 1.44
N GLY A 259 7.64 22.16 1.76
CA GLY A 259 6.88 23.37 1.47
C GLY A 259 7.40 24.61 2.22
N PRO A 260 6.62 25.70 2.25
CA PRO A 260 6.93 26.91 2.98
C PRO A 260 7.26 26.62 4.45
N GLU A 261 8.12 27.42 5.07
CA GLU A 261 8.62 27.17 6.43
C GLU A 261 7.47 27.02 7.44
N GLU A 262 6.42 27.83 7.32
CA GLU A 262 5.24 27.82 8.18
C GLU A 262 4.35 26.59 7.99
N ALA A 263 4.52 25.84 6.91
CA ALA A 263 3.79 24.60 6.63
C ALA A 263 4.51 23.35 7.15
N ARG A 264 5.83 23.44 7.34
CA ARG A 264 6.64 22.27 7.72
C ARG A 264 6.27 21.76 9.09
N GLY A 265 6.05 20.45 9.20
CA GLY A 265 5.57 19.79 10.42
C GLY A 265 4.06 19.94 10.65
N HIS A 266 3.29 20.45 9.71
CA HIS A 266 1.89 20.82 9.86
C HIS A 266 1.00 20.18 8.78
N ALA A 267 1.04 18.85 8.67
CA ALA A 267 0.17 18.12 7.73
C ALA A 267 -1.33 18.31 8.04
N GLU A 268 -1.68 18.60 9.28
CA GLU A 268 -3.06 18.89 9.70
C GLU A 268 -3.66 20.16 9.05
N ARG A 269 -2.84 20.98 8.40
CA ARG A 269 -3.30 22.17 7.67
C ARG A 269 -3.76 21.87 6.25
N CYS A 270 -3.49 20.67 5.75
CA CYS A 270 -3.90 20.30 4.41
C CYS A 270 -5.42 20.20 4.30
N ALA A 271 -5.97 20.73 3.21
CA ALA A 271 -7.36 20.45 2.85
C ALA A 271 -7.57 18.97 2.53
N ASP A 272 -8.77 18.48 2.72
CA ASP A 272 -9.12 17.09 2.55
C ASP A 272 -10.49 16.88 1.90
N GLN A 273 -10.95 15.62 1.82
CA GLN A 273 -12.21 15.23 1.25
C GLN A 273 -13.43 15.51 2.17
N TYR A 274 -13.21 15.93 3.40
CA TYR A 274 -14.26 16.26 4.37
C TYR A 274 -14.33 17.75 4.64
N TYR A 275 -13.21 18.42 4.57
CA TYR A 275 -13.09 19.83 4.90
C TYR A 275 -11.99 20.51 4.09
N SER A 276 -12.30 21.64 3.50
CA SER A 276 -11.30 22.56 3.00
C SER A 276 -11.06 23.66 4.04
N ALA A 277 -9.79 23.83 4.45
CA ALA A 277 -9.39 24.84 5.44
C ALA A 277 -9.82 26.27 5.05
N THR A 278 -10.12 26.50 3.78
CA THR A 278 -10.58 27.76 3.22
C THR A 278 -11.87 27.58 2.41
N ALA A 279 -12.74 26.67 2.83
CA ALA A 279 -14.01 26.46 2.15
C ALA A 279 -14.99 27.61 2.43
N PRO A 280 -15.73 28.04 1.42
CA PRO A 280 -15.49 27.73 0.02
C PRO A 280 -14.36 28.61 -0.53
N ASN A 281 -13.43 28.02 -1.24
CA ASN A 281 -12.29 28.77 -1.83
C ASN A 281 -12.73 29.82 -2.88
N ASP A 282 -13.98 29.81 -3.29
CA ASP A 282 -14.61 30.80 -4.18
C ASP A 282 -15.27 31.97 -3.44
N GLY A 283 -15.16 31.99 -2.10
CA GLY A 283 -15.80 33.02 -1.27
C GLY A 283 -17.29 32.83 -1.04
N THR A 284 -17.90 31.70 -1.46
CA THR A 284 -19.33 31.43 -1.23
C THR A 284 -19.55 30.70 0.11
N PRO A 285 -20.08 31.35 1.15
CA PRO A 285 -20.32 30.70 2.45
C PRO A 285 -21.22 29.47 2.34
N GLY A 286 -20.89 28.39 3.03
CA GLY A 286 -21.74 27.23 3.21
C GLY A 286 -21.57 26.10 2.19
N ASN A 287 -20.65 26.18 1.21
CA ASN A 287 -20.32 25.04 0.35
C ASN A 287 -19.46 24.04 1.15
N ALA A 288 -20.07 23.00 1.69
CA ALA A 288 -19.34 21.94 2.41
C ALA A 288 -18.66 20.99 1.44
N VAL A 289 -17.43 20.59 1.75
CA VAL A 289 -16.76 19.45 1.08
C VAL A 289 -17.33 18.16 1.64
N SER A 290 -17.56 17.16 0.79
CA SER A 290 -18.11 15.87 1.18
C SER A 290 -17.30 14.72 0.57
N ALA A 291 -16.90 13.75 1.38
CA ALA A 291 -16.18 12.57 0.91
C ALA A 291 -17.00 11.70 -0.06
N THR A 292 -18.33 11.82 -0.02
CA THR A 292 -19.25 11.06 -0.88
C THR A 292 -19.70 11.83 -2.12
N ASP A 293 -19.41 13.14 -2.19
CA ASP A 293 -19.76 13.99 -3.34
C ASP A 293 -18.49 14.60 -3.96
N PRO A 294 -17.90 13.96 -4.98
CA PRO A 294 -16.68 14.44 -5.62
C PRO A 294 -16.85 15.77 -6.36
N THR A 295 -18.09 16.23 -6.60
CA THR A 295 -18.32 17.56 -7.22
C THR A 295 -17.89 18.69 -6.30
N THR A 296 -17.89 18.44 -4.99
CA THR A 296 -17.45 19.39 -3.96
C THR A 296 -15.93 19.46 -3.84
N TRP A 297 -15.20 18.47 -4.35
CA TRP A 297 -13.74 18.36 -4.19
C TRP A 297 -12.96 19.40 -4.97
N ARG A 298 -13.60 20.12 -5.90
CA ARG A 298 -13.01 21.30 -6.55
C ARG A 298 -12.48 22.34 -5.56
N TRP A 299 -13.04 22.39 -4.35
CA TRP A 299 -12.60 23.31 -3.30
C TRP A 299 -11.29 22.83 -2.67
N THR A 300 -11.14 21.54 -2.49
CA THR A 300 -9.90 20.92 -2.03
C THR A 300 -8.81 21.07 -3.08
N ASP A 301 -9.11 20.82 -4.36
CA ASP A 301 -8.15 21.07 -5.45
C ASP A 301 -7.70 22.54 -5.49
N ALA A 302 -8.64 23.48 -5.42
CA ALA A 302 -8.32 24.89 -5.42
C ALA A 302 -7.44 25.28 -4.23
N TRP A 303 -7.62 24.65 -3.06
CA TRP A 303 -6.73 24.86 -1.92
C TRP A 303 -5.30 24.40 -2.23
N TYR A 304 -5.13 23.20 -2.83
CA TYR A 304 -3.82 22.69 -3.24
C TYR A 304 -3.17 23.58 -4.29
N ASP A 305 -3.91 24.02 -5.30
CA ASP A 305 -3.43 24.94 -6.33
C ASP A 305 -2.90 26.26 -5.73
N GLN A 306 -3.59 26.79 -4.71
CA GLN A 306 -3.24 28.06 -4.07
C GLN A 306 -2.08 27.95 -3.08
N ASN A 307 -2.02 26.85 -2.30
CA ASN A 307 -1.10 26.73 -1.15
C ASN A 307 0.10 25.82 -1.43
N VAL A 308 -0.03 24.89 -2.36
CA VAL A 308 1.02 23.92 -2.71
C VAL A 308 1.57 24.18 -4.12
N GLY A 309 0.70 24.54 -5.05
CA GLY A 309 1.07 24.78 -6.44
C GLY A 309 1.51 23.51 -7.16
N THR A 310 2.60 23.60 -7.91
CA THR A 310 3.14 22.47 -8.68
C THR A 310 4.52 22.07 -8.13
N PRO A 311 4.57 21.16 -7.15
CA PRO A 311 5.84 20.62 -6.66
C PRO A 311 6.58 19.88 -7.78
N PRO A 312 7.93 19.73 -7.69
CA PRO A 312 8.68 18.86 -8.59
C PRO A 312 8.12 17.43 -8.52
N ALA A 313 7.81 16.84 -9.67
CA ALA A 313 7.17 15.52 -9.72
C ALA A 313 8.02 14.40 -9.06
N ASP A 314 9.34 14.50 -9.17
CA ASP A 314 10.30 13.58 -8.54
C ASP A 314 10.41 13.72 -7.01
N ARG A 315 9.70 14.68 -6.42
CA ARG A 315 9.64 14.92 -4.96
C ARG A 315 8.31 14.49 -4.35
N LEU A 316 7.35 14.10 -5.17
CA LEU A 316 6.06 13.58 -4.74
C LEU A 316 6.14 12.06 -4.55
N GLN A 317 5.48 11.56 -3.51
CA GLN A 317 5.35 10.12 -3.31
C GLN A 317 4.36 9.56 -4.33
N HIS A 318 4.71 8.43 -4.91
CA HIS A 318 3.84 7.69 -5.81
C HIS A 318 2.92 6.74 -5.05
N PHE A 319 1.98 6.11 -5.74
CA PHE A 319 1.09 5.14 -5.11
C PHE A 319 0.53 4.12 -6.09
N VAL A 320 0.01 3.03 -5.53
CA VAL A 320 -0.73 2.00 -6.26
C VAL A 320 -2.17 1.95 -5.77
N ILE A 321 -3.09 1.49 -6.61
CA ILE A 321 -4.52 1.41 -6.26
C ILE A 321 -5.00 -0.04 -6.43
N ASP A 322 -5.67 -0.56 -5.39
CA ASP A 322 -6.42 -1.81 -5.51
C ASP A 322 -7.71 -1.57 -6.31
N THR A 323 -7.81 -2.26 -7.43
CA THR A 323 -8.96 -2.20 -8.34
C THR A 323 -9.71 -3.52 -8.44
N SER A 324 -9.47 -4.43 -7.51
CA SER A 324 -9.99 -5.79 -7.53
C SER A 324 -11.52 -5.90 -7.47
N ARG A 325 -12.20 -4.91 -6.83
CA ARG A 325 -13.65 -4.99 -6.57
C ARG A 325 -14.39 -3.68 -6.81
N ASN A 326 -13.77 -2.69 -7.41
CA ASN A 326 -14.28 -1.32 -7.46
C ASN A 326 -14.88 -0.90 -8.80
N GLY A 327 -15.12 -1.85 -9.74
CA GLY A 327 -15.62 -1.54 -11.06
C GLY A 327 -16.99 -0.84 -11.07
N LEU A 328 -17.81 -1.07 -10.05
CA LEU A 328 -19.13 -0.43 -9.88
C LEU A 328 -19.14 0.59 -8.73
N GLY A 329 -17.97 0.95 -8.20
CA GLY A 329 -17.85 1.88 -7.10
C GLY A 329 -18.32 1.33 -5.75
N ALA A 330 -18.41 2.19 -4.74
CA ALA A 330 -18.80 1.81 -3.38
C ALA A 330 -20.27 1.34 -3.32
N TRP A 331 -20.53 0.37 -2.43
CA TRP A 331 -21.88 0.00 -2.09
C TRP A 331 -22.45 0.96 -1.04
N THR A 332 -23.68 1.36 -1.25
CA THR A 332 -24.48 2.14 -0.28
C THR A 332 -25.79 1.42 -0.06
N PRO A 333 -26.10 1.00 1.16
CA PRO A 333 -27.39 0.38 1.46
C PRO A 333 -28.55 1.35 1.25
N GLU A 334 -29.75 0.82 1.08
CA GLU A 334 -30.97 1.62 1.05
C GLU A 334 -31.08 2.49 2.32
N PRO A 335 -31.43 3.78 2.19
CA PRO A 335 -31.56 4.67 3.33
C PRO A 335 -32.49 4.10 4.41
N GLY A 336 -31.99 4.03 5.64
CA GLY A 336 -32.78 3.54 6.78
C GLY A 336 -32.90 2.01 6.89
N LYS A 337 -32.24 1.25 5.99
CA LYS A 337 -32.23 -0.23 6.07
C LYS A 337 -31.52 -0.73 7.34
N TYR A 338 -30.47 -0.05 7.75
CA TYR A 338 -29.68 -0.36 8.95
C TYR A 338 -29.70 0.79 9.95
N THR A 339 -29.77 0.46 11.24
CA THR A 339 -29.71 1.44 12.33
C THR A 339 -28.29 1.63 12.90
N GLY A 340 -27.41 0.66 12.70
CA GLY A 340 -26.00 0.68 13.06
C GLY A 340 -25.10 0.84 11.83
N ASP A 341 -23.82 0.60 12.01
CA ASP A 341 -22.85 0.56 10.90
C ASP A 341 -23.24 -0.56 9.91
N PRO A 342 -23.56 -0.23 8.64
CA PRO A 342 -23.90 -1.24 7.66
C PRO A 342 -22.72 -2.08 7.21
N GLU A 343 -21.51 -1.85 7.76
CA GLU A 343 -20.27 -2.52 7.35
C GLU A 343 -20.11 -2.51 5.82
N ALA A 344 -20.30 -1.31 5.21
CA ALA A 344 -20.40 -1.17 3.75
C ALA A 344 -19.14 -1.64 2.98
N TRP A 345 -18.03 -1.74 3.68
CA TRP A 345 -16.76 -2.27 3.18
C TRP A 345 -16.74 -3.81 3.13
N CYS A 346 -17.47 -4.47 4.04
CA CYS A 346 -17.42 -5.91 4.25
C CYS A 346 -18.31 -6.65 3.24
N ASN A 347 -17.73 -7.50 2.42
CA ASN A 347 -18.41 -8.28 1.38
C ASN A 347 -19.50 -7.48 0.63
N ALA A 348 -19.14 -6.27 0.19
CA ALA A 348 -20.09 -5.34 -0.43
C ALA A 348 -20.87 -5.99 -1.57
N PRO A 349 -22.22 -6.05 -1.51
CA PRO A 349 -23.01 -6.82 -2.46
C PRO A 349 -23.03 -6.23 -3.87
N GLY A 350 -23.08 -7.11 -4.86
CA GLY A 350 -23.24 -6.74 -6.26
C GLY A 350 -22.07 -5.96 -6.87
N ARG A 351 -20.88 -5.99 -6.24
CA ARG A 351 -19.71 -5.31 -6.79
C ARG A 351 -19.15 -6.03 -8.01
N GLY A 352 -18.28 -5.36 -8.77
CA GLY A 352 -17.64 -5.88 -9.97
C GLY A 352 -16.13 -5.64 -9.95
N LEU A 353 -15.38 -6.47 -10.68
CA LEU A 353 -13.96 -6.22 -10.92
C LEU A 353 -13.78 -4.86 -11.60
N GLY A 354 -12.77 -4.10 -11.16
CA GLY A 354 -12.43 -2.81 -11.73
C GLY A 354 -11.37 -2.90 -12.84
N PRO A 355 -10.63 -1.80 -13.07
CA PRO A 355 -9.53 -1.76 -14.03
C PRO A 355 -8.56 -2.93 -13.84
N ARG A 356 -8.03 -3.43 -14.96
CA ARG A 356 -7.12 -4.59 -14.94
C ARG A 356 -5.76 -4.22 -14.35
N PRO A 357 -5.10 -5.18 -13.68
CA PRO A 357 -3.74 -4.97 -13.19
C PRO A 357 -2.79 -4.55 -14.31
N THR A 358 -2.19 -3.38 -14.14
CA THR A 358 -1.24 -2.80 -15.08
C THR A 358 -0.32 -1.79 -14.38
N ALA A 359 0.92 -1.69 -14.83
CA ALA A 359 1.83 -0.61 -14.46
C ALA A 359 1.79 0.56 -15.47
N ASP A 360 1.02 0.42 -16.55
CA ASP A 360 0.76 1.49 -17.52
C ASP A 360 -0.63 2.07 -17.25
N THR A 361 -0.72 2.93 -16.24
CA THR A 361 -1.99 3.52 -15.79
C THR A 361 -2.37 4.75 -16.58
N GLY A 362 -1.39 5.47 -17.12
CA GLY A 362 -1.57 6.79 -17.75
C GLY A 362 -1.99 7.89 -16.76
N VAL A 363 -2.03 7.61 -15.46
CA VAL A 363 -2.43 8.58 -14.42
C VAL A 363 -1.19 9.02 -13.63
N PRO A 364 -0.93 10.32 -13.51
CA PRO A 364 0.21 10.83 -12.76
C PRO A 364 0.25 10.28 -11.32
N LEU A 365 1.45 9.97 -10.82
CA LEU A 365 1.73 9.41 -9.50
C LEU A 365 1.16 8.01 -9.24
N VAL A 366 0.31 7.46 -10.11
CA VAL A 366 -0.23 6.12 -9.98
C VAL A 366 0.68 5.13 -10.70
N ASP A 367 1.50 4.41 -9.95
CA ASP A 367 2.48 3.46 -10.50
C ASP A 367 1.85 2.18 -11.05
N ALA A 368 0.73 1.76 -10.45
CA ALA A 368 0.00 0.59 -10.93
C ALA A 368 -1.46 0.55 -10.43
N TYR A 369 -2.31 -0.04 -11.25
CA TYR A 369 -3.54 -0.69 -10.82
C TYR A 369 -3.23 -2.15 -10.52
N LEU A 370 -3.72 -2.64 -9.39
CA LEU A 370 -3.46 -4.00 -8.93
C LEU A 370 -4.76 -4.65 -8.43
N TRP A 371 -4.83 -5.96 -8.46
CA TRP A 371 -5.81 -6.71 -7.70
C TRP A 371 -5.13 -7.24 -6.43
N ILE A 372 -5.11 -6.36 -5.42
CA ILE A 372 -4.43 -6.64 -4.14
C ILE A 372 -5.31 -7.55 -3.29
N LYS A 373 -6.58 -7.18 -3.04
CA LYS A 373 -7.55 -8.16 -2.54
C LYS A 373 -7.76 -9.22 -3.60
N ILE A 374 -7.73 -10.47 -3.20
CA ILE A 374 -8.03 -11.58 -4.11
C ILE A 374 -9.54 -11.57 -4.41
N PRO A 375 -9.96 -11.34 -5.67
CA PRO A 375 -11.39 -11.35 -6.01
C PRO A 375 -12.03 -12.70 -5.73
N GLY A 376 -13.09 -12.71 -4.93
CA GLY A 376 -13.76 -13.94 -4.50
C GLY A 376 -13.33 -14.48 -3.14
N GLU A 377 -12.41 -13.81 -2.44
CA GLU A 377 -12.14 -14.10 -1.03
C GLU A 377 -12.95 -13.20 -0.11
N SER A 378 -13.67 -13.79 0.83
CA SER A 378 -14.49 -13.10 1.82
C SER A 378 -13.68 -12.12 2.67
N ASP A 379 -14.32 -11.04 3.10
CA ASP A 379 -13.78 -10.10 4.10
C ASP A 379 -14.03 -10.58 5.53
N GLY A 380 -14.98 -11.48 5.71
CA GLY A 380 -15.36 -12.04 7.00
C GLY A 380 -16.86 -12.28 7.12
N SER A 381 -17.28 -12.69 8.29
CA SER A 381 -18.68 -13.00 8.59
C SER A 381 -19.46 -11.71 8.92
N CYS A 382 -19.68 -10.88 7.90
CA CYS A 382 -20.34 -9.58 8.03
C CYS A 382 -21.75 -9.72 8.62
N THR A 383 -22.14 -8.82 9.52
CA THR A 383 -23.42 -8.88 10.23
C THR A 383 -24.30 -7.67 9.97
N ARG A 384 -23.76 -6.63 9.34
CA ARG A 384 -24.41 -5.32 9.13
C ARG A 384 -24.90 -4.71 10.45
N SER A 385 -24.19 -5.02 11.55
CA SER A 385 -24.55 -4.59 12.91
C SER A 385 -25.98 -4.94 13.32
N THR A 386 -26.57 -5.99 12.77
CA THR A 386 -27.97 -6.40 13.08
C THR A 386 -28.09 -7.25 14.34
N GLY A 387 -26.94 -7.63 14.97
CA GLY A 387 -26.89 -8.46 16.17
C GLY A 387 -27.09 -9.95 15.91
N GLY A 388 -27.35 -10.37 14.65
CA GLY A 388 -27.39 -11.77 14.21
C GLY A 388 -26.09 -12.21 13.56
N ALA A 389 -25.92 -13.51 13.32
CA ALA A 389 -24.79 -14.05 12.58
C ALA A 389 -24.99 -14.05 11.05
N ILE A 390 -26.24 -13.89 10.60
CA ILE A 390 -26.58 -13.93 9.17
C ILE A 390 -26.42 -12.55 8.57
N ASP A 391 -25.67 -12.45 7.46
CA ASP A 391 -25.64 -11.23 6.67
C ASP A 391 -26.99 -11.09 5.92
N PRO A 392 -27.79 -10.04 6.21
CA PRO A 392 -29.08 -9.85 5.58
C PRO A 392 -29.02 -9.54 4.09
N GLU A 393 -27.85 -9.16 3.55
CA GLU A 393 -27.67 -8.94 2.10
C GLU A 393 -27.56 -10.24 1.34
N TYR A 394 -27.03 -11.30 1.97
CA TYR A 394 -26.82 -12.60 1.36
C TYR A 394 -27.75 -13.70 1.92
N GLY A 395 -28.35 -13.47 3.09
CA GLY A 395 -29.22 -14.43 3.77
C GLY A 395 -28.49 -15.66 4.33
N ILE A 396 -27.18 -15.58 4.48
CA ILE A 396 -26.31 -16.64 5.00
C ILE A 396 -25.34 -16.07 6.04
N VAL A 397 -24.65 -16.95 6.77
CA VAL A 397 -23.45 -16.57 7.48
C VAL A 397 -22.32 -16.53 6.45
N ASP A 398 -21.76 -15.35 6.24
CA ASP A 398 -20.67 -15.18 5.28
C ASP A 398 -19.44 -16.03 5.68
N PRO A 399 -18.68 -16.54 4.70
CA PRO A 399 -17.45 -17.27 4.98
C PRO A 399 -16.46 -16.43 5.79
N PRO A 400 -15.61 -17.04 6.64
CA PRO A 400 -14.55 -16.34 7.36
C PRO A 400 -13.61 -15.58 6.41
N ALA A 401 -12.98 -14.52 6.92
CA ALA A 401 -12.02 -13.71 6.16
C ALA A 401 -10.95 -14.56 5.46
N GLY A 402 -10.64 -14.24 4.20
CA GLY A 402 -9.68 -14.98 3.36
C GLY A 402 -10.19 -16.32 2.81
N THR A 403 -11.42 -16.71 3.14
CA THR A 403 -12.02 -17.93 2.58
C THR A 403 -12.53 -17.66 1.16
N TRP A 404 -12.23 -18.58 0.24
CA TRP A 404 -12.75 -18.52 -1.12
C TRP A 404 -14.29 -18.70 -1.12
N TRP A 405 -14.97 -17.78 -1.82
CA TRP A 405 -16.43 -17.74 -1.94
C TRP A 405 -16.83 -17.71 -3.42
N PRO A 406 -17.19 -18.86 -4.01
CA PRO A 406 -17.51 -18.98 -5.44
C PRO A 406 -18.56 -17.97 -5.91
N ASP A 407 -19.66 -17.80 -5.16
CA ASP A 407 -20.76 -16.92 -5.57
C ASP A 407 -20.35 -15.44 -5.65
N GLN A 408 -19.47 -15.02 -4.70
CA GLN A 408 -18.88 -13.68 -4.76
C GLN A 408 -17.95 -13.54 -5.97
N ALA A 409 -17.08 -14.55 -6.22
CA ALA A 409 -16.19 -14.55 -7.38
C ALA A 409 -16.95 -14.48 -8.70
N HIS A 410 -17.99 -15.30 -8.86
CA HIS A 410 -18.86 -15.28 -10.02
C HIS A 410 -19.54 -13.92 -10.20
N THR A 411 -20.05 -13.32 -9.12
CA THR A 411 -20.69 -12.00 -9.15
C THR A 411 -19.72 -10.92 -9.56
N LEU A 412 -18.52 -10.90 -8.97
CA LEU A 412 -17.47 -9.92 -9.32
C LEU A 412 -17.07 -10.02 -10.79
N ALA A 413 -16.93 -11.24 -11.32
CA ALA A 413 -16.55 -11.46 -12.71
C ALA A 413 -17.67 -11.04 -13.69
N ARG A 414 -18.93 -11.41 -13.42
CA ARG A 414 -20.08 -11.00 -14.24
C ARG A 414 -20.28 -9.48 -14.27
N ASN A 415 -20.08 -8.83 -13.13
CA ASN A 415 -20.28 -7.39 -12.97
C ASN A 415 -19.03 -6.56 -13.29
N ALA A 416 -17.99 -7.17 -13.85
CA ALA A 416 -16.74 -6.48 -14.14
C ALA A 416 -16.94 -5.24 -15.03
N ALA A 417 -16.37 -4.12 -14.61
CA ALA A 417 -16.37 -2.87 -15.35
C ALA A 417 -14.97 -2.24 -15.34
N PRO A 418 -14.26 -2.29 -16.47
CA PRO A 418 -14.65 -2.80 -17.80
C PRO A 418 -14.94 -4.31 -17.83
N ARG A 419 -15.71 -4.79 -18.81
CA ARG A 419 -16.04 -6.21 -18.97
C ARG A 419 -14.77 -7.08 -18.92
N LEU A 420 -14.83 -8.21 -18.22
CA LEU A 420 -13.74 -9.16 -18.11
C LEU A 420 -13.40 -9.80 -19.47
N THR A 421 -12.14 -10.02 -19.74
CA THR A 421 -11.60 -10.70 -20.92
C THR A 421 -10.32 -11.40 -20.52
N PHE A 422 -9.85 -12.36 -21.32
CA PHE A 422 -8.56 -12.99 -21.11
C PHE A 422 -7.41 -11.97 -21.19
N ASN A 423 -6.40 -12.18 -20.35
CA ASN A 423 -5.13 -11.47 -20.39
C ASN A 423 -4.26 -12.06 -21.52
N HIS A 424 -3.88 -11.24 -22.50
CA HIS A 424 -3.11 -11.63 -23.70
C HIS A 424 -1.64 -11.27 -23.59
#